data_f03dc68dc3256e71c6fe46e81fa90ff5
#
_entry.id   f03dc68dc3256e71c6fe46e81fa90ff5
#
_cell.length_a   1.000
_cell.length_b   1.000
_cell.length_c   1.000
_cell.angle_alpha   90.00
_cell.angle_beta   90.00
_cell.angle_gamma   90.00
#
_symmetry.space_group_name_H-M   'P 1'
#
loop_
_entity.id
_entity.type
_entity.pdbx_description
1 polymer ?
#
loop_
_entity_poly.entity_id
_entity_poly.type
_entity_poly.pdbx_seq_one_letter_code
_entity_poly.pdbx_strand_id
1 'polypeptide(L)'
;MAEHNLNDWLTEHGDYLYRFALARLRDPHQAEDAVQETMLAAIRNNSFDGESSVRTWLTGILKHKIIDLQRKQIREQPVSDLIDLDTSDSSMDDFFDKSGHWLDKPQTLEMPDNTLEQKQFLAVLDECLSKLPKKLKAIFMLRDVHELENENICKELDITATNAWVMLYRARMGLRKCLELNWS
;
A
#
# COMPACT_ATOMS: atom_id res chain seq x y z
N MET A 1 -24.05 -20.90 20.79
CA MET A 1 -23.34 -19.77 20.17
C MET A 1 -21.96 -19.75 20.79
N ALA A 2 -20.93 -20.04 20.03
CA ALA A 2 -19.57 -20.03 20.56
C ALA A 2 -19.22 -18.56 20.85
N GLU A 3 -19.06 -18.20 22.11
CA GLU A 3 -18.40 -16.98 22.52
C GLU A 3 -16.96 -17.10 22.00
N HIS A 4 -16.73 -16.57 20.80
CA HIS A 4 -15.36 -16.43 20.29
C HIS A 4 -14.67 -15.42 21.18
N ASN A 5 -13.84 -15.93 22.07
CA ASN A 5 -13.13 -15.12 23.03
C ASN A 5 -12.06 -14.31 22.28
N LEU A 6 -12.06 -12.99 22.48
CA LEU A 6 -11.05 -12.08 21.94
C LEU A 6 -9.62 -12.59 22.14
N ASN A 7 -9.36 -13.17 23.31
CA ASN A 7 -8.05 -13.73 23.64
C ASN A 7 -7.65 -14.89 22.72
N ASP A 8 -8.62 -15.71 22.30
CA ASP A 8 -8.36 -16.83 21.40
C ASP A 8 -7.99 -16.31 20.01
N TRP A 9 -8.72 -15.33 19.49
CA TRP A 9 -8.41 -14.72 18.20
C TRP A 9 -7.06 -13.99 18.19
N LEU A 10 -6.76 -13.29 19.28
CA LEU A 10 -5.47 -12.58 19.41
C LEU A 10 -4.31 -13.58 19.52
N THR A 11 -4.50 -14.65 20.29
CA THR A 11 -3.47 -15.70 20.47
C THR A 11 -3.23 -16.47 19.16
N GLU A 12 -4.29 -16.79 18.44
CA GLU A 12 -4.18 -17.62 17.23
C GLU A 12 -3.78 -16.81 15.98
N HIS A 13 -4.25 -15.57 15.88
CA HIS A 13 -4.12 -14.78 14.65
C HIS A 13 -3.33 -13.48 14.81
N GLY A 14 -3.05 -13.04 16.04
CA GLY A 14 -2.42 -11.74 16.32
C GLY A 14 -1.08 -11.55 15.63
N ASP A 15 -0.21 -12.54 15.69
CA ASP A 15 1.11 -12.49 15.03
C ASP A 15 1.00 -12.33 13.51
N TYR A 16 0.07 -13.05 12.90
CA TYR A 16 -0.17 -12.96 11.47
C TYR A 16 -0.68 -11.57 11.10
N LEU A 17 -1.68 -11.07 11.81
CA LEU A 17 -2.27 -9.75 11.56
C LEU A 17 -1.24 -8.63 11.77
N TYR A 18 -0.42 -8.73 12.81
CA TYR A 18 0.64 -7.78 13.07
C TYR A 18 1.67 -7.73 11.93
N ARG A 19 2.17 -8.90 11.49
CA ARG A 19 3.11 -8.98 10.36
C ARG A 19 2.49 -8.43 9.08
N PHE A 20 1.22 -8.71 8.85
CA PHE A 20 0.46 -8.20 7.71
C PHE A 20 0.37 -6.65 7.73
N ALA A 21 0.06 -6.08 8.90
CA ALA A 21 -0.01 -4.63 9.10
C ALA A 21 1.37 -3.98 8.99
N LEU A 22 2.39 -4.56 9.64
CA LEU A 22 3.75 -4.05 9.65
C LEU A 22 4.34 -3.99 8.23
N ALA A 23 4.11 -5.02 7.41
CA ALA A 23 4.57 -5.05 6.03
C ALA A 23 4.00 -3.89 5.18
N ARG A 24 2.84 -3.36 5.54
CA ARG A 24 2.12 -2.31 4.80
C ARG A 24 2.29 -0.91 5.38
N LEU A 25 2.30 -0.79 6.69
CA LEU A 25 2.42 0.49 7.39
C LEU A 25 3.88 0.89 7.62
N ARG A 26 4.80 -0.07 7.71
CA ARG A 26 6.23 0.13 7.99
C ARG A 26 6.51 0.88 9.29
N ASP A 27 5.53 0.92 10.17
CA ASP A 27 5.58 1.55 11.48
C ASP A 27 5.03 0.55 12.51
N PRO A 28 5.83 0.12 13.49
CA PRO A 28 5.42 -0.85 14.50
C PRO A 28 4.23 -0.37 15.35
N HIS A 29 4.22 0.92 15.73
CA HIS A 29 3.15 1.48 16.56
C HIS A 29 1.82 1.53 15.79
N GLN A 30 1.86 1.98 14.54
CA GLN A 30 0.67 1.97 13.70
C GLN A 30 0.18 0.56 13.37
N ALA A 31 1.10 -0.40 13.24
CA ALA A 31 0.74 -1.81 13.03
C ALA A 31 0.04 -2.40 14.26
N GLU A 32 0.53 -2.12 15.46
CA GLU A 32 -0.12 -2.51 16.72
C GLU A 32 -1.51 -1.88 16.85
N ASP A 33 -1.62 -0.57 16.63
CA ASP A 33 -2.89 0.16 16.69
C ASP A 33 -3.91 -0.40 15.68
N ALA A 34 -3.48 -0.70 14.46
CA ALA A 34 -4.35 -1.28 13.44
C ALA A 34 -4.88 -2.67 13.86
N VAL A 35 -4.05 -3.49 14.48
CA VAL A 35 -4.47 -4.80 14.99
C VAL A 35 -5.45 -4.64 16.14
N GLN A 36 -5.17 -3.75 17.10
CA GLN A 36 -6.07 -3.47 18.23
C GLN A 36 -7.44 -2.98 17.74
N GLU A 37 -7.45 -2.01 16.81
CA GLU A 37 -8.67 -1.49 16.20
C GLU A 37 -9.44 -2.57 15.43
N THR A 38 -8.74 -3.51 14.79
CA THR A 38 -9.34 -4.66 14.12
C THR A 38 -10.06 -5.57 15.11
N MET A 39 -9.42 -5.89 16.21
CA MET A 39 -10.00 -6.73 17.27
C MET A 39 -11.22 -6.07 17.90
N LEU A 40 -11.14 -4.77 18.20
CA LEU A 40 -12.27 -4.00 18.73
C LEU A 40 -13.45 -3.96 17.75
N ALA A 41 -13.17 -3.78 16.45
CA ALA A 41 -14.21 -3.79 15.43
C ALA A 41 -14.87 -5.16 15.28
N ALA A 42 -14.07 -6.23 15.36
CA ALA A 42 -14.55 -7.60 15.28
C ALA A 42 -15.54 -7.92 16.43
N ILE A 43 -15.26 -7.45 17.65
CA ILE A 43 -16.15 -7.64 18.81
C ILE A 43 -17.41 -6.81 18.66
N ARG A 44 -17.28 -5.53 18.31
CA ARG A 44 -18.41 -4.61 18.23
C ARG A 44 -19.43 -5.03 17.17
N ASN A 45 -18.94 -5.47 16.03
CA ASN A 45 -19.80 -5.78 14.89
C ASN A 45 -20.42 -7.20 15.00
N ASN A 46 -19.79 -8.12 15.73
CA ASN A 46 -20.20 -9.53 15.88
C ASN A 46 -20.78 -10.15 14.59
N SER A 47 -20.23 -9.76 13.43
CA SER A 47 -20.75 -10.02 12.09
C SER A 47 -20.05 -11.20 11.40
N PHE A 48 -19.36 -12.04 12.20
CA PHE A 48 -18.76 -13.24 11.64
C PHE A 48 -19.85 -14.27 11.36
N ASP A 49 -20.11 -14.48 10.08
CA ASP A 49 -21.15 -15.39 9.55
C ASP A 49 -20.65 -16.84 9.34
N GLY A 50 -19.34 -17.07 9.48
CA GLY A 50 -18.73 -18.38 9.27
C GLY A 50 -18.54 -18.77 7.79
N GLU A 51 -18.83 -17.90 6.83
CA GLU A 51 -18.63 -18.18 5.40
C GLU A 51 -17.15 -18.22 5.03
N SER A 52 -16.30 -17.59 5.81
CA SER A 52 -14.84 -17.60 5.62
C SER A 52 -14.10 -18.05 6.88
N SER A 53 -12.78 -18.27 6.78
CA SER A 53 -11.99 -18.50 8.00
C SER A 53 -11.94 -17.23 8.86
N VAL A 54 -11.87 -17.37 10.18
CA VAL A 54 -11.70 -16.24 11.13
C VAL A 54 -10.53 -15.36 10.71
N ARG A 55 -9.41 -15.95 10.31
CA ARG A 55 -8.23 -15.22 9.83
C ARG A 55 -8.55 -14.37 8.61
N THR A 56 -9.25 -14.92 7.62
CA THR A 56 -9.63 -14.20 6.40
C THR A 56 -10.54 -13.02 6.72
N TRP A 57 -11.53 -13.23 7.56
CA TRP A 57 -12.46 -12.20 8.00
C TRP A 57 -11.75 -11.08 8.78
N LEU A 58 -10.92 -11.41 9.78
CA LEU A 58 -10.11 -10.42 10.50
C LEU A 58 -9.15 -9.66 9.59
N THR A 59 -8.54 -10.33 8.60
CA THR A 59 -7.68 -9.68 7.62
C THR A 59 -8.47 -8.69 6.76
N GLY A 60 -9.71 -8.98 6.43
CA GLY A 60 -10.61 -8.04 5.74
C GLY A 60 -10.83 -6.76 6.55
N ILE A 61 -11.17 -6.89 7.85
CA ILE A 61 -11.30 -5.73 8.75
C ILE A 61 -9.99 -4.95 8.84
N LEU A 62 -8.87 -5.65 9.01
CA LEU A 62 -7.53 -5.03 9.11
C LEU A 62 -7.17 -4.24 7.85
N LYS A 63 -7.45 -4.75 6.65
CA LYS A 63 -7.23 -4.03 5.39
C LYS A 63 -7.95 -2.68 5.39
N HIS A 64 -9.21 -2.62 5.82
CA HIS A 64 -9.95 -1.36 5.93
C HIS A 64 -9.30 -0.40 6.94
N LYS A 65 -8.86 -0.89 8.09
CA LYS A 65 -8.17 -0.06 9.10
C LYS A 65 -6.85 0.52 8.58
N ILE A 66 -6.07 -0.28 7.87
CA ILE A 66 -4.82 0.16 7.24
C ILE A 66 -5.10 1.27 6.21
N ILE A 67 -6.10 1.09 5.37
CA ILE A 67 -6.51 2.08 4.38
C ILE A 67 -6.94 3.38 5.06
N ASP A 68 -7.72 3.31 6.13
CA ASP A 68 -8.16 4.50 6.88
C ASP A 68 -6.98 5.27 7.49
N LEU A 69 -5.98 4.57 8.03
CA LEU A 69 -4.75 5.20 8.54
C LEU A 69 -3.97 5.89 7.42
N GLN A 70 -3.83 5.25 6.27
CA GLN A 70 -3.13 5.84 5.13
C GLN A 70 -3.88 7.07 4.58
N ARG A 71 -5.21 7.04 4.52
CA ARG A 71 -6.05 8.20 4.16
C ARG A 71 -5.79 9.37 5.09
N LYS A 72 -5.80 9.12 6.40
CA LYS A 72 -5.55 10.15 7.40
C LYS A 72 -4.18 10.80 7.18
N GLN A 73 -3.14 10.01 6.99
CA GLN A 73 -1.80 10.51 6.71
C GLN A 73 -1.73 11.40 5.46
N ILE A 74 -2.45 11.04 4.39
CA ILE A 74 -2.49 11.84 3.16
C ILE A 74 -3.19 13.18 3.38
N ARG A 75 -4.30 13.20 4.12
CA ARG A 75 -5.07 14.42 4.39
C ARG A 75 -4.35 15.38 5.33
N GLU A 76 -3.56 14.88 6.26
CA GLU A 76 -2.81 15.67 7.24
C GLU A 76 -1.54 16.30 6.67
N GLN A 77 -1.22 16.06 5.39
CA GLN A 77 -0.04 16.65 4.75
C GLN A 77 -0.28 18.08 4.32
N PRO A 78 0.69 18.99 4.55
CA PRO A 78 0.61 20.37 4.10
C PRO A 78 0.40 20.46 2.58
N VAL A 79 -0.41 21.44 2.16
CA VAL A 79 -0.69 21.73 0.74
C VAL A 79 0.59 22.08 -0.04
N SER A 80 1.64 22.53 0.63
CA SER A 80 2.94 22.85 0.02
C SER A 80 3.60 21.66 -0.67
N ASP A 81 3.37 20.42 -0.19
CA ASP A 81 3.88 19.22 -0.85
C ASP A 81 3.07 18.84 -2.11
N LEU A 82 2.00 19.61 -2.40
CA LEU A 82 1.14 19.43 -3.56
C LEU A 82 1.62 20.20 -4.79
N ILE A 83 2.41 21.25 -4.60
CA ILE A 83 2.77 22.21 -5.65
C ILE A 83 3.94 21.70 -6.51
N ASP A 84 4.77 20.81 -6.00
CA ASP A 84 5.85 20.17 -6.77
C ASP A 84 5.38 19.07 -7.74
N LEU A 85 4.08 18.88 -7.86
CA LEU A 85 3.46 18.08 -8.93
C LEU A 85 3.23 18.91 -10.19
N ASP A 86 3.91 20.05 -10.30
CA ASP A 86 3.83 20.86 -11.49
C ASP A 86 4.30 20.05 -12.71
N THR A 87 3.46 20.07 -13.70
CA THR A 87 3.43 19.28 -14.93
C THR A 87 4.64 19.49 -15.88
N SER A 88 5.72 20.05 -15.38
CA SER A 88 6.86 20.46 -16.22
C SER A 88 8.06 19.49 -16.21
N ASP A 89 7.96 18.33 -15.59
CA ASP A 89 9.02 17.33 -15.78
C ASP A 89 8.79 16.56 -17.09
N SER A 90 9.18 17.24 -18.18
CA SER A 90 9.19 16.70 -19.56
C SER A 90 10.03 15.42 -19.72
N SER A 91 10.77 15.03 -18.70
CA SER A 91 11.55 13.79 -18.70
C SER A 91 10.69 12.52 -18.57
N MET A 92 9.41 12.65 -18.25
CA MET A 92 8.51 11.51 -18.12
C MET A 92 7.79 11.12 -19.41
N ASP A 93 7.62 12.06 -20.34
CA ASP A 93 7.01 11.78 -21.64
C ASP A 93 7.93 10.94 -22.54
N ASP A 94 9.22 10.84 -22.20
CA ASP A 94 10.21 10.04 -22.93
C ASP A 94 10.06 8.51 -22.74
N PHE A 95 9.24 8.07 -21.80
CA PHE A 95 9.08 6.64 -21.51
C PHE A 95 7.84 6.00 -22.14
N PHE A 96 6.92 6.81 -22.67
CA PHE A 96 5.67 6.32 -23.25
C PHE A 96 5.42 6.94 -24.61
N ASP A 97 4.78 6.13 -25.47
CA ASP A 97 4.25 6.65 -26.72
C ASP A 97 2.97 7.48 -26.48
N LYS A 98 2.49 8.14 -27.57
CA LYS A 98 1.27 8.95 -27.52
C LYS A 98 0.00 8.17 -27.13
N SER A 99 0.06 6.85 -27.15
CA SER A 99 -1.02 5.94 -26.77
C SER A 99 -0.91 5.42 -25.33
N GLY A 100 0.15 5.83 -24.60
CA GLY A 100 0.39 5.45 -23.21
C GLY A 100 1.06 4.07 -23.05
N HIS A 101 1.62 3.49 -24.12
CA HIS A 101 2.39 2.27 -24.05
C HIS A 101 3.86 2.57 -23.77
N TRP A 102 4.52 1.68 -23.07
CA TRP A 102 5.95 1.76 -22.81
C TRP A 102 6.75 1.79 -24.10
N LEU A 103 7.58 2.81 -24.29
CA LEU A 103 8.56 2.87 -25.38
C LEU A 103 9.64 1.82 -25.20
N ASP A 104 10.06 1.63 -23.95
CA ASP A 104 10.98 0.56 -23.55
C ASP A 104 10.36 -0.19 -22.37
N LYS A 105 9.97 -1.45 -22.61
CA LYS A 105 9.34 -2.26 -21.55
C LYS A 105 10.35 -2.48 -20.43
N PRO A 106 9.99 -2.24 -19.16
CA PRO A 106 10.85 -2.61 -18.05
C PRO A 106 11.21 -4.09 -18.17
N GLN A 107 12.49 -4.41 -18.01
CA GLN A 107 12.90 -5.79 -17.88
C GLN A 107 12.17 -6.39 -16.68
N THR A 108 11.68 -7.60 -16.86
CA THR A 108 11.09 -8.34 -15.76
C THR A 108 12.19 -8.52 -14.72
N LEU A 109 12.04 -7.89 -13.56
CA LEU A 109 12.90 -8.17 -12.41
C LEU A 109 12.59 -9.62 -12.02
N GLU A 110 13.54 -10.51 -12.24
CA GLU A 110 13.41 -11.86 -11.74
C GLU A 110 13.30 -11.78 -10.21
N MET A 111 12.24 -12.37 -9.68
CA MET A 111 12.09 -12.46 -8.23
C MET A 111 13.21 -13.35 -7.71
N PRO A 112 14.00 -12.88 -6.74
CA PRO A 112 15.09 -13.67 -6.20
C PRO A 112 14.59 -15.00 -5.64
N ASP A 113 15.22 -16.10 -6.04
CA ASP A 113 14.81 -17.45 -5.62
C ASP A 113 15.15 -17.76 -4.16
N ASN A 114 16.06 -16.99 -3.56
CA ASN A 114 16.51 -17.26 -2.20
C ASN A 114 16.00 -16.21 -1.19
N THR A 115 15.75 -16.66 0.04
CA THR A 115 15.16 -15.86 1.11
C THR A 115 16.02 -14.64 1.51
N LEU A 116 17.35 -14.73 1.35
CA LEU A 116 18.26 -13.65 1.69
C LEU A 116 18.18 -12.51 0.68
N GLU A 117 18.22 -12.84 -0.61
CA GLU A 117 18.06 -11.87 -1.70
C GLU A 117 16.69 -11.21 -1.68
N GLN A 118 15.63 -11.97 -1.36
CA GLN A 118 14.29 -11.40 -1.16
C GLN A 118 14.26 -10.35 -0.06
N LYS A 119 14.93 -10.59 1.07
CA LYS A 119 15.03 -9.61 2.14
C LYS A 119 15.82 -8.36 1.73
N GLN A 120 16.90 -8.55 0.99
CA GLN A 120 17.70 -7.44 0.47
C GLN A 120 16.90 -6.61 -0.54
N PHE A 121 16.20 -7.27 -1.47
CA PHE A 121 15.31 -6.61 -2.42
C PHE A 121 14.23 -5.79 -1.70
N LEU A 122 13.55 -6.37 -0.71
CA LEU A 122 12.52 -5.66 0.06
C LEU A 122 13.07 -4.46 0.82
N ALA A 123 14.30 -4.54 1.32
CA ALA A 123 14.94 -3.40 1.97
C ALA A 123 15.23 -2.26 0.98
N VAL A 124 15.74 -2.59 -0.21
CA VAL A 124 15.97 -1.60 -1.29
C VAL A 124 14.65 -1.02 -1.78
N LEU A 125 13.62 -1.83 -1.95
CA LEU A 125 12.29 -1.38 -2.34
C LEU A 125 11.70 -0.41 -1.31
N ASP A 126 11.85 -0.71 -0.01
CA ASP A 126 11.37 0.14 1.07
C ASP A 126 12.10 1.49 1.09
N GLU A 127 13.41 1.48 0.88
CA GLU A 127 14.19 2.70 0.73
C GLU A 127 13.71 3.53 -0.48
N CYS A 128 13.48 2.90 -1.63
CA CYS A 128 12.96 3.57 -2.82
C CYS A 128 11.55 4.13 -2.60
N LEU A 129 10.68 3.40 -1.91
CA LEU A 129 9.35 3.88 -1.53
C LEU A 129 9.41 5.09 -0.59
N SER A 130 10.41 5.14 0.29
CA SER A 130 10.60 6.28 1.21
C SER A 130 11.04 7.56 0.51
N LYS A 131 11.72 7.43 -0.64
CA LYS A 131 12.16 8.56 -1.48
C LYS A 131 11.07 9.13 -2.38
N LEU A 132 9.97 8.40 -2.58
CA LEU A 132 8.85 8.93 -3.34
C LEU A 132 8.12 10.04 -2.59
N PRO A 133 7.60 11.06 -3.28
CA PRO A 133 6.62 11.98 -2.72
C PRO A 133 5.48 11.21 -2.07
N LYS A 134 5.05 11.65 -0.88
CA LYS A 134 4.09 10.93 -0.04
C LYS A 134 2.80 10.55 -0.77
N LYS A 135 2.28 11.44 -1.63
CA LYS A 135 1.08 11.17 -2.43
C LYS A 135 1.30 10.07 -3.48
N LEU A 136 2.47 10.07 -4.13
CA LEU A 136 2.81 9.03 -5.10
C LEU A 136 2.99 7.68 -4.41
N LYS A 137 3.66 7.66 -3.26
CA LYS A 137 3.75 6.46 -2.41
C LYS A 137 2.37 5.95 -2.02
N ALA A 138 1.48 6.86 -1.58
CA ALA A 138 0.15 6.49 -1.12
C ALA A 138 -0.70 5.88 -2.23
N ILE A 139 -0.78 6.49 -3.40
CA ILE A 139 -1.57 5.94 -4.51
C ILE A 139 -1.01 4.60 -4.99
N PHE A 140 0.33 4.45 -5.02
CA PHE A 140 0.98 3.19 -5.33
C PHE A 140 0.61 2.10 -4.31
N MET A 141 0.68 2.42 -3.02
CA MET A 141 0.29 1.46 -1.97
C MET A 141 -1.18 1.07 -2.08
N LEU A 142 -2.08 2.03 -2.31
CA LEU A 142 -3.51 1.74 -2.45
C LEU A 142 -3.81 0.87 -3.67
N ARG A 143 -3.17 1.11 -4.80
CA ARG A 143 -3.42 0.37 -6.04
C ARG A 143 -2.69 -0.95 -6.11
N ASP A 144 -1.35 -0.92 -5.94
CA ASP A 144 -0.50 -2.07 -6.26
C ASP A 144 -0.29 -3.02 -5.04
N VAL A 145 -0.44 -2.51 -3.82
CA VAL A 145 -0.29 -3.33 -2.60
C VAL A 145 -1.64 -3.73 -1.99
N HIS A 146 -2.61 -2.82 -1.97
CA HIS A 146 -3.95 -3.08 -1.42
C HIS A 146 -4.97 -3.46 -2.47
N GLU A 147 -4.60 -3.42 -3.75
CA GLU A 147 -5.44 -3.83 -4.89
C GLU A 147 -6.79 -3.09 -4.97
N LEU A 148 -6.85 -1.84 -4.47
CA LEU A 148 -8.05 -1.04 -4.57
C LEU A 148 -8.35 -0.69 -6.04
N GLU A 149 -9.64 -0.69 -6.39
CA GLU A 149 -10.09 -0.23 -7.70
C GLU A 149 -9.89 1.30 -7.87
N ASN A 150 -9.54 1.72 -9.08
CA ASN A 150 -9.25 3.13 -9.37
C ASN A 150 -10.40 4.08 -8.96
N GLU A 151 -11.65 3.67 -9.13
CA GLU A 151 -12.81 4.46 -8.70
C GLU A 151 -12.80 4.75 -7.20
N ASN A 152 -12.46 3.74 -6.41
CA ASN A 152 -12.37 3.87 -4.96
C ASN A 152 -11.21 4.79 -4.58
N ILE A 153 -10.05 4.64 -5.24
CA ILE A 153 -8.87 5.50 -5.01
C ILE A 153 -9.21 6.95 -5.35
N CYS A 154 -9.89 7.21 -6.47
CA CYS A 154 -10.29 8.55 -6.86
C CYS A 154 -11.22 9.20 -5.83
N LYS A 155 -12.21 8.45 -5.32
CA LYS A 155 -13.10 8.92 -4.25
C LYS A 155 -12.34 9.19 -2.95
N GLU A 156 -11.41 8.30 -2.61
CA GLU A 156 -10.64 8.39 -1.38
C GLU A 156 -9.69 9.57 -1.32
N LEU A 157 -9.02 9.82 -2.44
CA LEU A 157 -8.01 10.88 -2.55
C LEU A 157 -8.57 12.19 -3.09
N ASP A 158 -9.87 12.21 -3.44
CA ASP A 158 -10.54 13.35 -4.08
C ASP A 158 -9.79 13.84 -5.34
N ILE A 159 -9.48 12.89 -6.20
CA ILE A 159 -8.75 13.13 -7.46
C ILE A 159 -9.52 12.58 -8.65
N THR A 160 -9.26 13.14 -9.83
CA THR A 160 -9.83 12.64 -11.08
C THR A 160 -9.15 11.34 -11.52
N ALA A 161 -9.83 10.53 -12.32
CA ALA A 161 -9.28 9.30 -12.87
C ALA A 161 -8.00 9.57 -13.70
N THR A 162 -7.96 10.65 -14.45
CA THR A 162 -6.79 11.07 -15.22
C THR A 162 -5.61 11.38 -14.30
N ASN A 163 -5.86 12.13 -13.22
CA ASN A 163 -4.81 12.44 -12.25
C ASN A 163 -4.31 11.19 -11.52
N ALA A 164 -5.20 10.27 -11.14
CA ALA A 164 -4.83 8.99 -10.56
C ALA A 164 -3.88 8.20 -11.49
N TRP A 165 -4.18 8.16 -12.78
CA TRP A 165 -3.33 7.52 -13.78
C TRP A 165 -1.94 8.14 -13.85
N VAL A 166 -1.86 9.46 -13.95
CA VAL A 166 -0.59 10.20 -13.99
C VAL A 166 0.22 9.96 -12.72
N MET A 167 -0.42 10.01 -11.56
CA MET A 167 0.26 9.77 -10.27
C MET A 167 0.79 8.35 -10.15
N LEU A 168 0.01 7.34 -10.52
CA LEU A 168 0.44 5.93 -10.52
C LEU A 168 1.62 5.71 -11.45
N TYR A 169 1.54 6.30 -12.63
CA TYR A 169 2.61 6.27 -13.60
C TYR A 169 3.90 6.86 -13.02
N ARG A 170 3.85 8.06 -12.48
CA ARG A 170 5.00 8.72 -11.86
C ARG A 170 5.57 7.92 -10.68
N ALA A 171 4.71 7.34 -9.87
CA ALA A 171 5.12 6.49 -8.77
C ALA A 171 5.92 5.26 -9.26
N ARG A 172 5.40 4.55 -10.26
CA ARG A 172 6.04 3.37 -10.84
C ARG A 172 7.37 3.71 -11.51
N MET A 173 7.43 4.84 -12.22
CA MET A 173 8.67 5.30 -12.86
C MET A 173 9.73 5.70 -11.84
N GLY A 174 9.35 6.43 -10.81
CA GLY A 174 10.26 6.79 -9.72
C GLY A 174 10.83 5.56 -9.01
N LEU A 175 9.98 4.57 -8.75
CA LEU A 175 10.43 3.28 -8.17
C LEU A 175 11.35 2.52 -9.12
N ARG A 176 10.99 2.40 -10.39
CA ARG A 176 11.84 1.74 -11.40
C ARG A 176 13.24 2.37 -11.43
N LYS A 177 13.33 3.67 -11.60
CA LYS A 177 14.61 4.38 -11.64
C LYS A 177 15.44 4.18 -10.37
N CYS A 178 14.80 4.22 -9.20
CA CYS A 178 15.47 3.98 -7.93
C CYS A 178 15.97 2.52 -7.82
N LEU A 179 15.15 1.55 -8.20
CA LEU A 179 15.53 0.13 -8.17
C LEU A 179 16.66 -0.17 -9.15
N GLU A 180 16.64 0.37 -10.37
CA GLU A 180 17.71 0.20 -11.35
C GLU A 180 19.06 0.73 -10.84
N LEU A 181 19.06 1.76 -10.00
CA LEU A 181 20.28 2.34 -9.42
C LEU A 181 20.78 1.60 -8.17
N ASN A 182 19.92 0.97 -7.43
CA ASN A 182 20.24 0.42 -6.10
C ASN A 182 20.09 -1.11 -6.02
N TRP A 183 19.54 -1.74 -7.04
CA TRP A 183 19.40 -3.19 -7.15
C TRP A 183 20.13 -3.69 -8.39
N SER A 184 21.27 -4.35 -8.19
CA SER A 184 22.06 -5.00 -9.24
C SER A 184 22.37 -6.44 -8.81
#